data_a96cf900d52fa3257aacb5524744a468
#
_entry.id   a96cf900d52fa3257aacb5524744a468
#
_cell.length_a   1.000
_cell.length_b   1.000
_cell.length_c   1.000
_cell.angle_alpha   90.00
_cell.angle_beta   90.00
_cell.angle_gamma   90.00
#
_symmetry.space_group_name_H-M   'P 1'
#
loop_
_entity.id
_entity.type
_entity.pdbx_description
1 polymer ?
#
loop_
_entity_poly.entity_id
_entity_poly.type
_entity_poly.pdbx_seq_one_letter_code
_entity_poly.pdbx_strand_id
1 'polypeptide(L)'
;MELIEKSHTTKDRIIVVLDEFQEILDIAPRLDKMMRAIMQEQKNINYILLGSQESMMTEIFERKKSPFYHFGGLMRLDKLPREEFHCFLAERLKNCFATNSEELADNILDYTNNHPYYSQQLASSIWNIGTLQPETEDVLHTAIDHIVTTHGLDYERLWMGISRTSKWILQRLASNSVLQTGEYPTSTIYSALKRLQKDGYVIYSDRYEIEDPFFKEWILRGL
;
A
#
# COMPACT_ATOMS: atom_id res chain seq x y z
N MET A 1 -19.05 -15.19 -16.63
CA MET A 1 -17.83 -15.42 -17.45
C MET A 1 -18.11 -16.17 -18.75
N GLU A 2 -18.86 -17.24 -18.78
CA GLU A 2 -19.29 -17.90 -20.02
C GLU A 2 -20.11 -16.99 -20.97
N LEU A 3 -20.89 -16.06 -20.45
CA LEU A 3 -21.67 -15.11 -21.24
C LEU A 3 -20.79 -14.11 -22.01
N ILE A 4 -19.65 -13.75 -21.47
CA ILE A 4 -18.70 -12.82 -22.11
C ILE A 4 -18.10 -13.48 -23.36
N GLU A 5 -17.74 -14.75 -23.28
CA GLU A 5 -17.20 -15.49 -24.44
C GLU A 5 -18.24 -15.73 -25.52
N LYS A 6 -19.51 -15.97 -25.14
CA LYS A 6 -20.62 -16.21 -26.06
C LYS A 6 -21.14 -14.93 -26.74
N SER A 7 -20.92 -13.78 -26.20
CA SER A 7 -21.39 -12.50 -26.75
C SER A 7 -20.52 -11.94 -27.88
N HIS A 8 -19.31 -12.47 -28.06
CA HIS A 8 -18.37 -12.01 -29.08
C HIS A 8 -18.16 -13.11 -30.15
N THR A 9 -18.66 -12.83 -31.30
CA THR A 9 -18.60 -13.71 -32.48
C THR A 9 -17.40 -13.34 -33.35
N THR A 10 -16.22 -13.12 -32.97
CA THR A 10 -15.09 -12.98 -33.91
C THR A 10 -13.74 -12.59 -33.27
N LYS A 11 -12.73 -12.63 -34.01
CA LYS A 11 -11.31 -12.26 -34.04
C LYS A 11 -10.73 -11.34 -32.94
N ASP A 12 -11.55 -10.67 -32.11
CA ASP A 12 -11.09 -9.73 -31.09
C ASP A 12 -10.76 -10.46 -29.79
N ARG A 13 -9.58 -10.18 -29.27
CA ARG A 13 -9.18 -10.68 -27.97
C ARG A 13 -9.83 -9.84 -26.88
N ILE A 14 -10.53 -10.50 -25.96
CA ILE A 14 -11.13 -9.87 -24.80
C ILE A 14 -10.09 -9.83 -23.68
N ILE A 15 -9.96 -8.69 -23.01
CA ILE A 15 -9.16 -8.55 -21.79
C ILE A 15 -10.14 -8.35 -20.64
N VAL A 16 -10.07 -9.25 -19.66
CA VAL A 16 -10.85 -9.14 -18.41
C VAL A 16 -9.89 -8.81 -17.28
N VAL A 17 -10.13 -7.69 -16.64
CA VAL A 17 -9.37 -7.24 -15.46
C VAL A 17 -10.20 -7.53 -14.22
N LEU A 18 -9.65 -8.29 -13.28
CA LEU A 18 -10.24 -8.54 -11.97
C LEU A 18 -9.35 -7.89 -10.93
N ASP A 19 -9.90 -6.86 -10.29
CA ASP A 19 -9.24 -6.14 -9.20
C ASP A 19 -9.56 -6.79 -7.85
N GLU A 20 -8.67 -6.59 -6.86
CA GLU A 20 -8.75 -7.20 -5.52
C GLU A 20 -8.95 -8.72 -5.58
N PHE A 21 -8.22 -9.38 -6.49
CA PHE A 21 -8.41 -10.81 -6.77
C PHE A 21 -8.15 -11.71 -5.54
N GLN A 22 -7.41 -11.26 -4.54
CA GLN A 22 -7.20 -12.00 -3.30
C GLN A 22 -8.51 -12.29 -2.55
N GLU A 23 -9.55 -11.46 -2.72
CA GLU A 23 -10.86 -11.65 -2.10
C GLU A 23 -11.54 -12.97 -2.52
N ILE A 24 -11.07 -13.58 -3.62
CA ILE A 24 -11.60 -14.88 -4.08
C ILE A 24 -11.53 -15.97 -3.01
N LEU A 25 -10.57 -15.86 -2.07
CA LEU A 25 -10.38 -16.84 -1.00
C LEU A 25 -11.49 -16.76 0.06
N ASP A 26 -12.11 -15.58 0.22
CA ASP A 26 -13.07 -15.30 1.28
C ASP A 26 -14.53 -15.24 0.77
N ILE A 27 -14.76 -15.07 -0.53
CA ILE A 27 -16.12 -14.94 -1.10
C ILE A 27 -16.91 -16.24 -0.98
N ALA A 28 -16.35 -17.35 -1.41
CA ALA A 28 -17.03 -18.64 -1.33
C ALA A 28 -16.06 -19.83 -1.36
N PRO A 29 -16.36 -20.92 -0.64
CA PRO A 29 -15.56 -22.15 -0.69
C PRO A 29 -15.44 -22.67 -2.13
N ARG A 30 -14.22 -22.94 -2.57
CA ARG A 30 -13.89 -23.52 -3.90
C ARG A 30 -14.13 -22.59 -5.08
N LEU A 31 -14.43 -21.29 -4.88
CA LEU A 31 -14.58 -20.34 -5.97
C LEU A 31 -13.29 -20.22 -6.81
N ASP A 32 -12.14 -20.26 -6.14
CA ASP A 32 -10.83 -20.32 -6.76
C ASP A 32 -10.69 -21.47 -7.77
N LYS A 33 -11.14 -22.68 -7.42
CA LYS A 33 -11.12 -23.86 -8.32
C LYS A 33 -12.06 -23.70 -9.50
N MET A 34 -13.26 -23.19 -9.25
CA MET A 34 -14.27 -22.98 -10.29
C MET A 34 -13.78 -21.92 -11.29
N MET A 35 -13.28 -20.80 -10.82
CA MET A 35 -12.74 -19.75 -11.68
C MET A 35 -11.54 -20.24 -12.50
N ARG A 36 -10.63 -20.97 -11.86
CA ARG A 36 -9.47 -21.57 -12.53
C ARG A 36 -9.90 -22.50 -13.68
N ALA A 37 -10.90 -23.37 -13.46
CA ALA A 37 -11.43 -24.27 -14.48
C ALA A 37 -12.03 -23.50 -15.67
N ILE A 38 -12.84 -22.48 -15.40
CA ILE A 38 -13.45 -21.65 -16.44
C ILE A 38 -12.39 -20.90 -17.25
N MET A 39 -11.45 -20.23 -16.57
CA MET A 39 -10.39 -19.46 -17.23
C MET A 39 -9.48 -20.33 -18.10
N GLN A 40 -9.26 -21.57 -17.72
CA GLN A 40 -8.42 -22.51 -18.48
C GLN A 40 -9.03 -22.93 -19.80
N GLU A 41 -10.36 -22.99 -19.90
CA GLU A 41 -11.08 -23.40 -21.10
C GLU A 41 -11.24 -22.26 -22.12
N GLN A 42 -11.15 -21.02 -21.66
CA GLN A 42 -11.36 -19.83 -22.49
C GLN A 42 -10.11 -19.49 -23.30
N LYS A 43 -10.21 -19.55 -24.62
CA LYS A 43 -9.08 -19.33 -25.55
C LYS A 43 -8.93 -17.89 -26.04
N ASN A 44 -10.04 -17.13 -26.04
CA ASN A 44 -10.09 -15.78 -26.61
C ASN A 44 -10.09 -14.68 -25.52
N ILE A 45 -9.96 -15.06 -24.24
CA ILE A 45 -9.95 -14.14 -23.11
C ILE A 45 -8.57 -14.14 -22.45
N ASN A 46 -8.00 -12.96 -22.31
CA ASN A 46 -6.83 -12.73 -21.49
C ASN A 46 -7.28 -12.15 -20.14
N TYR A 47 -6.72 -12.67 -19.06
CA TYR A 47 -7.01 -12.20 -17.71
C TYR A 47 -5.85 -11.41 -17.13
N ILE A 48 -6.16 -10.27 -16.53
CA ILE A 48 -5.26 -9.49 -15.68
C ILE A 48 -5.87 -9.56 -14.29
N LEU A 49 -5.13 -10.17 -13.35
CA LEU A 49 -5.56 -10.37 -11.97
C LEU A 49 -4.73 -9.43 -11.10
N LEU A 50 -5.39 -8.43 -10.51
CA LEU A 50 -4.75 -7.41 -9.67
C LEU A 50 -5.07 -7.70 -8.21
N GLY A 51 -4.15 -7.39 -7.32
CA GLY A 51 -4.34 -7.49 -5.89
C GLY A 51 -3.36 -6.60 -5.14
N SER A 52 -3.85 -5.91 -4.13
CA SER A 52 -3.09 -5.00 -3.30
C SER A 52 -2.35 -5.71 -2.16
N GLN A 53 -2.79 -6.90 -1.76
CA GLN A 53 -2.18 -7.68 -0.68
C GLN A 53 -1.18 -8.71 -1.22
N GLU A 54 0.10 -8.34 -1.26
CA GLU A 54 1.17 -9.18 -1.80
C GLU A 54 1.22 -10.58 -1.18
N SER A 55 1.05 -10.69 0.14
CA SER A 55 1.08 -11.98 0.85
C SER A 55 -0.04 -12.92 0.42
N MET A 56 -1.24 -12.39 0.17
CA MET A 56 -2.38 -13.18 -0.30
C MET A 56 -2.25 -13.54 -1.78
N MET A 57 -1.77 -12.62 -2.61
CA MET A 57 -1.46 -12.90 -4.02
C MET A 57 -0.39 -13.99 -4.14
N THR A 58 0.66 -13.93 -3.31
CA THR A 58 1.68 -14.99 -3.22
C THR A 58 1.07 -16.34 -2.80
N GLU A 59 0.15 -16.35 -1.84
CA GLU A 59 -0.57 -17.58 -1.44
C GLU A 59 -1.37 -18.17 -2.61
N ILE A 60 -2.02 -17.32 -3.41
CA ILE A 60 -2.82 -17.75 -4.57
C ILE A 60 -1.94 -18.29 -5.70
N PHE A 61 -0.85 -17.60 -6.07
CA PHE A 61 -0.10 -17.91 -7.28
C PHE A 61 1.18 -18.72 -7.08
N GLU A 62 1.78 -18.70 -5.91
CA GLU A 62 3.07 -19.36 -5.63
C GLU A 62 2.95 -20.60 -4.72
N ARG A 63 1.83 -20.79 -4.02
CA ARG A 63 1.63 -21.97 -3.16
C ARG A 63 1.31 -23.19 -4.02
N LYS A 64 2.12 -24.26 -3.93
CA LYS A 64 2.00 -25.50 -4.71
C LYS A 64 0.61 -26.17 -4.69
N LYS A 65 -0.19 -25.97 -3.62
CA LYS A 65 -1.53 -26.55 -3.48
C LYS A 65 -2.64 -25.63 -3.99
N SER A 66 -2.32 -24.40 -4.42
CA SER A 66 -3.31 -23.47 -4.95
C SER A 66 -3.74 -23.88 -6.36
N PRO A 67 -5.02 -23.73 -6.71
CA PRO A 67 -5.50 -23.93 -8.09
C PRO A 67 -4.81 -23.03 -9.10
N PHE A 68 -4.39 -21.84 -8.70
CA PHE A 68 -3.71 -20.87 -9.56
C PHE A 68 -2.18 -21.00 -9.59
N TYR A 69 -1.64 -22.04 -8.95
CA TYR A 69 -0.19 -22.25 -8.95
C TYR A 69 0.36 -22.30 -10.38
N HIS A 70 1.28 -21.38 -10.70
CA HIS A 70 1.86 -21.21 -12.03
C HIS A 70 0.82 -21.00 -13.17
N PHE A 71 -0.34 -20.40 -12.87
CA PHE A 71 -1.37 -20.19 -13.88
C PHE A 71 -1.03 -19.09 -14.88
N GLY A 72 -0.27 -18.09 -14.50
CA GLY A 72 0.10 -16.97 -15.35
C GLY A 72 1.46 -16.38 -14.96
N GLY A 73 1.89 -15.37 -15.71
CA GLY A 73 3.06 -14.57 -15.35
C GLY A 73 2.75 -13.69 -14.13
N LEU A 74 3.60 -13.72 -13.12
CA LEU A 74 3.51 -12.84 -11.98
C LEU A 74 4.33 -11.57 -12.25
N MET A 75 3.71 -10.41 -12.07
CA MET A 75 4.36 -9.11 -12.11
C MET A 75 4.18 -8.46 -10.74
N ARG A 76 5.29 -8.14 -10.10
CA ARG A 76 5.30 -7.34 -8.88
C ARG A 76 5.57 -5.90 -9.25
N LEU A 77 4.78 -5.00 -8.67
CA LEU A 77 4.98 -3.57 -8.80
C LEU A 77 5.73 -3.09 -7.56
N ASP A 78 6.99 -2.76 -7.75
CA ASP A 78 7.81 -2.14 -6.72
C ASP A 78 7.49 -0.64 -6.57
N LYS A 79 8.11 -0.01 -5.59
CA LYS A 79 8.10 1.45 -5.47
C LYS A 79 8.65 2.08 -6.75
N LEU A 80 8.17 3.30 -7.06
CA LEU A 80 8.66 4.03 -8.20
C LEU A 80 10.16 4.35 -8.06
N PRO A 81 10.95 4.28 -9.15
CA PRO A 81 12.34 4.70 -9.13
C PRO A 81 12.44 6.16 -8.65
N ARG A 82 13.33 6.40 -7.68
CA ARG A 82 13.40 7.71 -6.99
C ARG A 82 13.67 8.86 -7.96
N GLU A 83 14.59 8.67 -8.89
CA GLU A 83 15.01 9.73 -9.81
C GLU A 83 13.87 10.21 -10.70
N GLU A 84 13.14 9.30 -11.34
CA GLU A 84 12.00 9.61 -12.19
C GLU A 84 10.86 10.25 -11.38
N PHE A 85 10.62 9.72 -10.19
CA PHE A 85 9.56 10.23 -9.32
C PHE A 85 9.90 11.62 -8.78
N HIS A 86 11.16 11.86 -8.39
CA HIS A 86 11.66 13.17 -7.99
C HIS A 86 11.47 14.20 -9.11
N CYS A 87 11.95 13.91 -10.33
CA CYS A 87 11.78 14.80 -11.48
C CYS A 87 10.31 15.15 -11.73
N PHE A 88 9.44 14.14 -11.64
CA PHE A 88 8.00 14.32 -11.83
C PHE A 88 7.38 15.25 -10.77
N LEU A 89 7.75 15.09 -9.50
CA LEU A 89 7.24 15.93 -8.40
C LEU A 89 7.80 17.35 -8.50
N ALA A 90 9.11 17.49 -8.69
CA ALA A 90 9.78 18.77 -8.78
C ALA A 90 9.21 19.64 -9.93
N GLU A 91 9.00 19.06 -11.11
CA GLU A 91 8.40 19.75 -12.25
C GLU A 91 7.01 20.28 -11.92
N ARG A 92 6.18 19.51 -11.24
CA ARG A 92 4.83 19.93 -10.87
C ARG A 92 4.82 21.00 -9.79
N LEU A 93 5.67 20.85 -8.78
CA LEU A 93 5.77 21.79 -7.68
C LEU A 93 6.31 23.16 -8.11
N LYS A 94 7.05 23.27 -9.22
CA LYS A 94 7.57 24.54 -9.77
C LYS A 94 6.49 25.60 -9.96
N ASN A 95 5.26 25.22 -10.23
CA ASN A 95 4.18 26.18 -10.42
C ASN A 95 3.81 26.97 -9.14
N CYS A 96 4.02 26.38 -7.96
CA CYS A 96 3.74 27.03 -6.67
C CYS A 96 5.04 27.38 -5.92
N PHE A 97 6.11 26.62 -6.14
CA PHE A 97 7.36 26.68 -5.38
C PHE A 97 8.57 26.72 -6.31
N ALA A 98 8.68 27.78 -7.15
CA ALA A 98 9.69 27.88 -8.20
C ALA A 98 11.15 27.75 -7.70
N THR A 99 11.43 28.22 -6.49
CA THR A 99 12.80 28.26 -5.93
C THR A 99 13.21 27.03 -5.15
N ASN A 100 12.26 26.27 -4.59
CA ASN A 100 12.53 25.15 -3.69
C ASN A 100 11.79 23.85 -4.07
N SER A 101 11.30 23.75 -5.31
CA SER A 101 10.57 22.58 -5.80
C SER A 101 11.37 21.28 -5.74
N GLU A 102 12.68 21.35 -6.04
CA GLU A 102 13.59 20.20 -5.99
C GLU A 102 13.75 19.69 -4.53
N GLU A 103 14.02 20.59 -3.59
CA GLU A 103 14.14 20.27 -2.17
C GLU A 103 12.83 19.73 -1.60
N LEU A 104 11.68 20.31 -1.97
CA LEU A 104 10.37 19.79 -1.56
C LEU A 104 10.11 18.38 -2.11
N ALA A 105 10.50 18.13 -3.38
CA ALA A 105 10.37 16.79 -3.96
C ALA A 105 11.21 15.76 -3.20
N ASP A 106 12.46 16.08 -2.84
CA ASP A 106 13.30 15.23 -2.02
C ASP A 106 12.68 14.98 -0.64
N ASN A 107 12.24 16.03 0.05
CA ASN A 107 11.63 15.93 1.36
C ASN A 107 10.35 15.06 1.36
N ILE A 108 9.50 15.20 0.32
CA ILE A 108 8.31 14.35 0.13
C ILE A 108 8.73 12.89 0.01
N LEU A 109 9.69 12.58 -0.85
CA LEU A 109 10.13 11.21 -1.11
C LEU A 109 10.81 10.58 0.10
N ASP A 110 11.60 11.35 0.85
CA ASP A 110 12.25 10.90 2.07
C ASP A 110 11.22 10.59 3.17
N TYR A 111 10.23 11.47 3.35
CA TYR A 111 9.19 11.27 4.35
C TYR A 111 8.31 10.05 4.03
N THR A 112 7.96 9.86 2.76
CA THR A 112 7.05 8.80 2.31
C THR A 112 7.76 7.53 1.86
N ASN A 113 9.11 7.49 1.94
CA ASN A 113 9.93 6.37 1.49
C ASN A 113 9.59 5.93 0.06
N ASN A 114 9.42 6.88 -0.87
CA ASN A 114 9.05 6.71 -2.28
C ASN A 114 7.72 5.94 -2.50
N HIS A 115 6.84 5.88 -1.51
CA HIS A 115 5.56 5.20 -1.67
C HIS A 115 4.62 6.03 -2.54
N PRO A 116 4.15 5.55 -3.71
CA PRO A 116 3.40 6.38 -4.68
C PRO A 116 2.17 7.06 -4.09
N TYR A 117 1.36 6.33 -3.34
CA TYR A 117 0.13 6.84 -2.73
C TYR A 117 0.40 7.96 -1.73
N TYR A 118 1.30 7.73 -0.76
CA TYR A 118 1.60 8.72 0.29
C TYR A 118 2.35 9.92 -0.26
N SER A 119 3.24 9.72 -1.24
CA SER A 119 3.91 10.83 -1.92
C SER A 119 2.93 11.71 -2.68
N GLN A 120 1.98 11.11 -3.39
CA GLN A 120 0.93 11.85 -4.08
C GLN A 120 0.03 12.61 -3.10
N GLN A 121 -0.36 12.00 -2.00
CA GLN A 121 -1.19 12.62 -0.96
C GLN A 121 -0.49 13.84 -0.35
N LEU A 122 0.80 13.70 0.02
CA LEU A 122 1.59 14.78 0.58
C LEU A 122 1.82 15.90 -0.44
N ALA A 123 2.22 15.56 -1.67
CA ALA A 123 2.41 16.53 -2.74
C ALA A 123 1.13 17.31 -3.08
N SER A 124 -0.03 16.64 -3.08
CA SER A 124 -1.34 17.28 -3.28
C SER A 124 -1.67 18.25 -2.15
N SER A 125 -1.40 17.88 -0.90
CA SER A 125 -1.60 18.77 0.26
C SER A 125 -0.68 19.99 0.19
N ILE A 126 0.60 19.80 -0.12
CA ILE A 126 1.58 20.88 -0.32
C ILE A 126 1.13 21.82 -1.45
N TRP A 127 0.69 21.27 -2.59
CA TRP A 127 0.18 22.06 -3.71
C TRP A 127 -1.01 22.93 -3.31
N ASN A 128 -1.97 22.37 -2.60
CA ASN A 128 -3.15 23.10 -2.14
C ASN A 128 -2.78 24.23 -1.18
N ILE A 129 -1.87 23.98 -0.23
CA ILE A 129 -1.40 25.01 0.70
C ILE A 129 -0.65 26.10 -0.06
N GLY A 130 0.28 25.76 -0.97
CA GLY A 130 1.02 26.73 -1.75
C GLY A 130 0.15 27.59 -2.67
N THR A 131 -0.98 27.04 -3.13
CA THR A 131 -1.95 27.79 -3.95
C THR A 131 -2.82 28.72 -3.10
N LEU A 132 -3.26 28.28 -1.93
CA LEU A 132 -4.21 29.01 -1.08
C LEU A 132 -3.53 29.91 -0.06
N GLN A 133 -2.32 29.55 0.39
CA GLN A 133 -1.56 30.22 1.44
C GLN A 133 -0.08 30.29 1.07
N PRO A 134 0.31 31.05 0.03
CA PRO A 134 1.68 31.08 -0.49
C PRO A 134 2.72 31.62 0.50
N GLU A 135 2.30 32.28 1.56
CA GLU A 135 3.15 32.81 2.63
C GLU A 135 3.55 31.77 3.70
N THR A 136 3.14 30.49 3.54
CA THR A 136 3.43 29.44 4.52
C THR A 136 4.94 29.13 4.53
N GLU A 137 5.63 29.41 5.63
CA GLU A 137 7.08 29.23 5.74
C GLU A 137 7.49 27.74 5.74
N ASP A 138 6.79 26.89 6.50
CA ASP A 138 7.03 25.42 6.56
C ASP A 138 5.82 24.68 5.98
N VAL A 139 5.76 24.68 4.64
CA VAL A 139 4.67 24.05 3.92
C VAL A 139 4.64 22.52 4.09
N LEU A 140 5.82 21.89 4.21
CA LEU A 140 5.93 20.44 4.39
C LEU A 140 5.29 20.02 5.73
N HIS A 141 5.72 20.64 6.81
CA HIS A 141 5.20 20.33 8.15
C HIS A 141 3.70 20.65 8.25
N THR A 142 3.28 21.77 7.71
CA THR A 142 1.86 22.17 7.65
C THR A 142 1.01 21.14 6.89
N ALA A 143 1.54 20.61 5.78
CA ALA A 143 0.85 19.59 5.00
C ALA A 143 0.76 18.25 5.74
N ILE A 144 1.82 17.84 6.42
CA ILE A 144 1.82 16.63 7.27
C ILE A 144 0.80 16.78 8.40
N ASP A 145 0.81 17.92 9.10
CA ASP A 145 -0.14 18.23 10.18
C ASP A 145 -1.58 18.18 9.70
N HIS A 146 -1.85 18.76 8.56
CA HIS A 146 -3.17 18.76 7.94
C HIS A 146 -3.64 17.33 7.65
N ILE A 147 -2.79 16.48 7.05
CA ILE A 147 -3.13 15.08 6.73
C ILE A 147 -3.37 14.29 8.01
N VAL A 148 -2.47 14.36 8.98
CA VAL A 148 -2.56 13.63 10.25
C VAL A 148 -3.83 14.03 11.02
N THR A 149 -4.15 15.33 11.04
CA THR A 149 -5.36 15.84 11.71
C THR A 149 -6.62 15.39 10.99
N THR A 150 -6.63 15.44 9.66
CA THR A 150 -7.78 15.03 8.83
C THR A 150 -8.11 13.56 9.03
N HIS A 151 -7.10 12.69 9.10
CA HIS A 151 -7.26 11.26 9.31
C HIS A 151 -7.28 10.82 10.78
N GLY A 152 -7.17 11.77 11.72
CA GLY A 152 -7.03 11.48 13.15
C GLY A 152 -8.10 10.55 13.72
N LEU A 153 -9.38 10.75 13.37
CA LEU A 153 -10.48 9.88 13.83
C LEU A 153 -10.39 8.45 13.24
N ASP A 154 -9.92 8.32 12.01
CA ASP A 154 -9.74 7.02 11.39
C ASP A 154 -8.57 6.28 12.02
N TYR A 155 -7.46 6.97 12.28
CA TYR A 155 -6.32 6.42 13.01
C TYR A 155 -6.69 5.99 14.44
N GLU A 156 -7.51 6.78 15.12
CA GLU A 156 -8.01 6.41 16.45
C GLU A 156 -8.84 5.11 16.40
N ARG A 157 -9.76 4.99 15.43
CA ARG A 157 -10.56 3.76 15.24
C ARG A 157 -9.68 2.55 14.93
N LEU A 158 -8.72 2.69 14.02
CA LEU A 158 -7.75 1.65 13.71
C LEU A 158 -6.97 1.26 14.97
N TRP A 159 -6.47 2.24 15.71
CA TRP A 159 -5.74 2.02 16.95
C TRP A 159 -6.56 1.28 17.99
N MET A 160 -7.82 1.63 18.18
CA MET A 160 -8.70 0.93 19.13
C MET A 160 -8.85 -0.57 18.79
N GLY A 161 -8.89 -0.92 17.52
CA GLY A 161 -8.98 -2.32 17.05
C GLY A 161 -7.70 -3.15 17.22
N ILE A 162 -6.55 -2.52 17.45
CA ILE A 162 -5.25 -3.17 17.55
C ILE A 162 -5.01 -3.75 18.94
N SER A 163 -4.45 -4.98 19.03
CA SER A 163 -4.10 -5.63 20.29
C SER A 163 -3.02 -4.87 21.07
N ARG A 164 -2.96 -5.06 22.40
CA ARG A 164 -1.96 -4.41 23.26
C ARG A 164 -0.52 -4.68 22.78
N THR A 165 -0.20 -5.93 22.46
CA THR A 165 1.13 -6.30 21.97
C THR A 165 1.44 -5.65 20.64
N SER A 166 0.46 -5.60 19.72
CA SER A 166 0.62 -4.94 18.42
C SER A 166 0.80 -3.42 18.56
N LYS A 167 0.08 -2.77 19.47
CA LYS A 167 0.28 -1.35 19.83
C LYS A 167 1.69 -1.08 20.30
N TRP A 168 2.18 -1.91 21.22
CA TRP A 168 3.54 -1.82 21.72
C TRP A 168 4.58 -1.95 20.59
N ILE A 169 4.38 -2.90 19.66
CA ILE A 169 5.25 -3.07 18.49
C ILE A 169 5.24 -1.81 17.62
N LEU A 170 4.05 -1.31 17.29
CA LEU A 170 3.90 -0.12 16.44
C LEU A 170 4.54 1.12 17.07
N GLN A 171 4.39 1.33 18.39
CA GLN A 171 5.07 2.42 19.11
C GLN A 171 6.60 2.29 19.04
N ARG A 172 7.13 1.08 19.16
CA ARG A 172 8.57 0.81 19.02
C ARG A 172 9.07 1.05 17.60
N LEU A 173 8.33 0.59 16.60
CA LEU A 173 8.66 0.84 15.20
C LEU A 173 8.57 2.33 14.86
N ALA A 174 7.56 3.04 15.35
CA ALA A 174 7.41 4.47 15.14
C ALA A 174 8.60 5.26 15.67
N SER A 175 9.07 4.93 16.88
CA SER A 175 10.21 5.58 17.53
C SER A 175 11.58 5.01 17.14
N ASN A 176 11.64 4.14 16.11
CA ASN A 176 12.85 3.43 15.69
C ASN A 176 13.56 2.68 16.84
N SER A 177 12.80 2.21 17.83
CA SER A 177 13.32 1.52 19.01
C SER A 177 13.40 0.01 18.79
N VAL A 178 14.33 -0.64 19.52
CA VAL A 178 14.53 -2.09 19.40
C VAL A 178 13.34 -2.86 19.98
N LEU A 179 12.89 -3.91 19.29
CA LEU A 179 11.79 -4.78 19.71
C LEU A 179 12.17 -5.81 20.79
N GLN A 180 13.48 -6.02 21.03
CA GLN A 180 13.99 -6.98 22.02
C GLN A 180 14.21 -6.32 23.38
N THR A 181 13.17 -6.15 24.16
CA THR A 181 13.26 -5.51 25.49
C THR A 181 12.91 -6.44 26.66
N GLY A 182 12.62 -7.72 26.40
CA GLY A 182 12.19 -8.65 27.45
C GLY A 182 10.73 -8.49 27.92
N GLU A 183 10.00 -7.49 27.42
CA GLU A 183 8.61 -7.23 27.82
C GLU A 183 7.65 -8.29 27.28
N TYR A 184 7.91 -8.80 26.07
CA TYR A 184 7.16 -9.89 25.44
C TYR A 184 8.09 -11.01 24.96
N PRO A 185 7.67 -12.28 24.99
CA PRO A 185 8.40 -13.39 24.37
C PRO A 185 8.60 -13.16 22.88
N THR A 186 9.75 -13.55 22.34
CA THR A 186 10.09 -13.40 20.90
C THR A 186 9.04 -14.04 19.99
N SER A 187 8.48 -15.20 20.38
CA SER A 187 7.42 -15.87 19.62
C SER A 187 6.13 -15.03 19.53
N THR A 188 5.79 -14.32 20.61
CA THR A 188 4.63 -13.42 20.66
C THR A 188 4.84 -12.21 19.78
N ILE A 189 6.03 -11.61 19.82
CA ILE A 189 6.41 -10.48 18.94
C ILE A 189 6.34 -10.92 17.48
N TYR A 190 6.93 -12.07 17.15
CA TYR A 190 6.92 -12.57 15.76
C TYR A 190 5.50 -12.82 15.25
N SER A 191 4.64 -13.44 16.05
CA SER A 191 3.24 -13.69 15.67
C SER A 191 2.45 -12.40 15.47
N ALA A 192 2.68 -11.40 16.32
CA ALA A 192 2.04 -10.10 16.20
C ALA A 192 2.55 -9.32 14.97
N LEU A 193 3.85 -9.36 14.67
CA LEU A 193 4.42 -8.76 13.45
C LEU A 193 3.83 -9.40 12.19
N LYS A 194 3.70 -10.72 12.14
CA LYS A 194 3.07 -11.41 11.02
C LYS A 194 1.62 -11.01 10.82
N ARG A 195 0.88 -10.82 11.91
CA ARG A 195 -0.48 -10.32 11.86
C ARG A 195 -0.53 -8.88 11.36
N LEU A 196 0.29 -7.97 11.93
CA LEU A 196 0.38 -6.58 11.49
C LEU A 196 0.76 -6.46 10.00
N GLN A 197 1.64 -7.35 9.52
CA GLN A 197 2.01 -7.41 8.11
C GLN A 197 0.85 -7.90 7.24
N LYS A 198 0.11 -8.93 7.69
CA LYS A 198 -1.08 -9.43 6.98
C LYS A 198 -2.18 -8.37 6.91
N ASP A 199 -2.35 -7.60 8.00
CA ASP A 199 -3.39 -6.57 8.12
C ASP A 199 -2.96 -5.22 7.47
N GLY A 200 -1.76 -5.15 6.82
CA GLY A 200 -1.27 -3.99 6.08
C GLY A 200 -0.74 -2.82 6.94
N TYR A 201 -0.51 -3.05 8.25
CA TYR A 201 0.06 -1.98 9.11
C TYR A 201 1.58 -1.86 9.00
N VAL A 202 2.24 -2.96 8.67
CA VAL A 202 3.69 -3.08 8.68
C VAL A 202 4.16 -3.80 7.43
N ILE A 203 5.18 -3.26 6.79
CA ILE A 203 5.91 -3.90 5.70
C ILE A 203 7.27 -4.41 6.19
N TYR A 204 7.80 -5.39 5.48
CA TYR A 204 9.15 -5.90 5.69
C TYR A 204 9.93 -5.79 4.39
N SER A 205 10.98 -4.97 4.41
CA SER A 205 12.01 -4.94 3.37
C SER A 205 13.31 -5.51 3.97
N ASP A 206 14.21 -4.66 4.41
CA ASP A 206 15.40 -5.04 5.20
C ASP A 206 15.07 -5.12 6.69
N ARG A 207 14.07 -4.39 7.12
CA ARG A 207 13.53 -4.33 8.49
C ARG A 207 12.02 -4.15 8.45
N TYR A 208 11.38 -4.32 9.62
CA TYR A 208 9.96 -3.99 9.76
C TYR A 208 9.78 -2.48 9.89
N GLU A 209 8.86 -1.92 9.10
CA GLU A 209 8.51 -0.51 9.09
C GLU A 209 7.00 -0.34 9.05
N ILE A 210 6.48 0.73 9.63
CA ILE A 210 5.06 1.09 9.50
C ILE A 210 4.87 1.57 8.06
N GLU A 211 3.85 1.02 7.38
CA GLU A 211 3.59 1.30 5.96
C GLU A 211 3.13 2.74 5.74
N ASP A 212 2.16 3.21 6.54
CA ASP A 212 1.62 4.56 6.47
C ASP A 212 2.48 5.54 7.28
N PRO A 213 3.21 6.49 6.65
CA PRO A 213 4.05 7.46 7.33
C PRO A 213 3.23 8.46 8.17
N PHE A 214 1.98 8.74 7.80
CA PHE A 214 1.12 9.64 8.55
C PHE A 214 0.53 8.95 9.79
N PHE A 215 0.22 7.68 9.71
CA PHE A 215 -0.14 6.87 10.89
C PHE A 215 1.04 6.73 11.84
N LYS A 216 2.26 6.55 11.32
CA LYS A 216 3.48 6.58 12.13
C LYS A 216 3.63 7.89 12.87
N GLU A 217 3.44 9.02 12.18
CA GLU A 217 3.51 10.36 12.76
C GLU A 217 2.44 10.56 13.84
N TRP A 218 1.20 10.10 13.58
CA TRP A 218 0.12 10.14 14.54
C TRP A 218 0.44 9.36 15.82
N ILE A 219 1.05 8.18 15.71
CA ILE A 219 1.51 7.39 16.87
C ILE A 219 2.58 8.15 17.67
N LEU A 220 3.53 8.82 16.99
CA LEU A 220 4.62 9.57 17.62
C LEU A 220 4.13 10.79 18.42
N ARG A 221 3.07 11.43 17.97
CA ARG A 221 2.48 12.58 18.67
C ARG A 221 1.87 12.23 20.02
N GLY A 222 1.71 10.97 20.30
CA GLY A 222 1.16 10.47 21.57
C GLY A 222 -0.30 10.89 21.74
N LEU A 223 -1.15 10.09 21.41
CA LEU A 223 -2.60 10.09 21.65
C LEU A 223 -3.03 10.70 22.93
#